data_cfb4b0c3e03f2aff0e2f20db23c2b70f
#
_entry.id   cfb4b0c3e03f2aff0e2f20db23c2b70f
#
_cell.length_a   1.000
_cell.length_b   1.000
_cell.length_c   1.000
_cell.angle_alpha   90.00
_cell.angle_beta   90.00
_cell.angle_gamma   90.00
#
_symmetry.space_group_name_H-M   'P 1'
#
loop_
_entity.id
_entity.type
_entity.pdbx_description
1 polymer ?
#
loop_
_entity_poly.entity_id
_entity_poly.type
_entity_poly.pdbx_seq_one_letter_code
_entity_poly.pdbx_strand_id
1 'polypeptide(L)'
;KVIEYDRFQPEFYEDTKTYISKRTSTKKVQKGLNFYNDNKSLIKNVEKKFDIEKELLLSLMGIETNYGTYVGKMDILSSLSTLSFDERRSEFFTNELLILLKLIDNEKIDYKTLYGSWAGAFGFFQFMPSTIKHYAIDFNKDKDINLKDPEDAYASAANYLKKIGWKKN
;
A
#
# COMPACT_ATOMS: atom_id res chain seq x y z
N LYS A 1 20.84 -7.51 -1.97
CA LYS A 1 19.99 -6.36 -2.35
C LYS A 1 18.86 -6.10 -1.35
N VAL A 2 17.99 -7.09 -1.00
CA VAL A 2 16.93 -6.91 0.02
C VAL A 2 17.53 -6.49 1.36
N ILE A 3 18.53 -7.23 1.87
CA ILE A 3 19.24 -6.90 3.11
C ILE A 3 19.93 -5.55 3.06
N GLU A 4 20.51 -5.15 1.94
CA GLU A 4 21.11 -3.83 1.76
C GLU A 4 20.08 -2.72 1.93
N TYR A 5 18.90 -2.86 1.32
CA TYR A 5 17.81 -1.90 1.51
C TYR A 5 17.29 -1.86 2.96
N ASP A 6 17.24 -3.00 3.63
CA ASP A 6 16.85 -3.06 5.05
C ASP A 6 17.88 -2.38 5.97
N ARG A 7 19.16 -2.45 5.63
CA ARG A 7 20.24 -1.81 6.39
C ARG A 7 20.40 -0.31 6.09
N PHE A 8 20.11 0.08 4.86
CA PHE A 8 20.26 1.45 4.38
C PHE A 8 18.90 1.99 3.90
N GLN A 9 18.28 2.83 4.73
CA GLN A 9 17.00 3.48 4.45
C GLN A 9 17.25 4.97 4.18
N PRO A 10 17.25 5.42 2.92
CA PRO A 10 17.61 6.79 2.53
C PRO A 10 16.78 7.88 3.21
N GLU A 11 15.53 7.59 3.56
CA GLU A 11 14.61 8.51 4.22
C GLU A 11 15.10 9.02 5.58
N PHE A 12 15.98 8.31 6.24
CA PHE A 12 16.56 8.76 7.51
C PHE A 12 17.70 9.78 7.35
N TYR A 13 18.14 10.01 6.11
CA TYR A 13 19.23 10.95 5.81
C TYR A 13 18.74 12.28 5.24
N GLU A 14 17.42 12.43 5.03
CA GLU A 14 16.82 13.69 4.57
C GLU A 14 16.37 14.54 5.77
N ASP A 15 16.66 15.86 5.74
CA ASP A 15 16.04 16.78 6.69
C ASP A 15 14.54 16.95 6.40
N THR A 16 13.78 17.30 7.45
CA THR A 16 12.31 17.41 7.38
C THR A 16 11.80 18.36 6.29
N LYS A 17 12.52 19.49 6.08
CA LYS A 17 12.11 20.48 5.06
C LYS A 17 12.26 19.91 3.66
N THR A 18 13.38 19.25 3.38
CA THR A 18 13.62 18.56 2.10
C THR A 18 12.63 17.44 1.88
N TYR A 19 12.38 16.63 2.91
CA TYR A 19 11.39 15.55 2.87
C TYR A 19 10.01 16.08 2.49
N ILE A 20 9.51 17.09 3.20
CA ILE A 20 8.18 17.70 2.93
C ILE A 20 8.14 18.28 1.52
N SER A 21 9.13 19.11 1.13
CA SER A 21 9.12 19.79 -0.16
C SER A 21 9.09 18.82 -1.36
N LYS A 22 9.78 17.69 -1.26
CA LYS A 22 9.75 16.64 -2.30
C LYS A 22 8.37 16.00 -2.42
N ARG A 23 7.64 15.87 -1.31
CA ARG A 23 6.35 15.17 -1.26
C ARG A 23 5.16 16.06 -1.50
N THR A 24 5.32 17.39 -1.39
CA THR A 24 4.25 18.39 -1.59
C THR A 24 4.48 19.30 -2.80
N SER A 25 5.31 18.88 -3.75
CA SER A 25 5.58 19.68 -4.96
C SER A 25 4.33 19.91 -5.79
N THR A 26 4.22 21.09 -6.43
CA THR A 26 3.10 21.44 -7.32
C THR A 26 2.84 20.37 -8.38
N LYS A 27 3.91 19.78 -8.93
CA LYS A 27 3.79 18.68 -9.90
C LYS A 27 3.08 17.47 -9.31
N LYS A 28 3.37 17.13 -8.05
CA LYS A 28 2.75 15.99 -7.36
C LYS A 28 1.29 16.28 -7.02
N VAL A 29 0.98 17.50 -6.58
CA VAL A 29 -0.40 17.94 -6.36
C VAL A 29 -1.21 17.88 -7.66
N GLN A 30 -0.67 18.40 -8.76
CA GLN A 30 -1.36 18.35 -10.06
C GLN A 30 -1.62 16.92 -10.51
N LYS A 31 -0.67 16.00 -10.30
CA LYS A 31 -0.86 14.58 -10.59
C LYS A 31 -2.01 13.98 -9.77
N GLY A 32 -2.12 14.35 -8.50
CA GLY A 32 -3.22 13.93 -7.65
C GLY A 32 -4.58 14.46 -8.11
N LEU A 33 -4.64 15.71 -8.54
CA LEU A 33 -5.86 16.29 -9.11
C LEU A 33 -6.28 15.59 -10.40
N ASN A 34 -5.33 15.27 -11.28
CA ASN A 34 -5.61 14.51 -12.50
C ASN A 34 -6.14 13.12 -12.14
N PHE A 35 -5.46 12.39 -11.25
CA PHE A 35 -5.91 11.07 -10.80
C PHE A 35 -7.32 11.13 -10.19
N TYR A 36 -7.61 12.14 -9.37
CA TYR A 36 -8.96 12.36 -8.84
C TYR A 36 -10.00 12.56 -9.95
N ASN A 37 -9.70 13.39 -10.94
CA ASN A 37 -10.63 13.67 -12.04
C ASN A 37 -10.93 12.40 -12.86
N ASP A 38 -9.91 11.57 -13.14
CA ASP A 38 -10.04 10.33 -13.88
C ASP A 38 -10.85 9.28 -13.09
N ASN A 39 -10.80 9.31 -11.75
CA ASN A 39 -11.43 8.33 -10.86
C ASN A 39 -12.53 8.94 -9.97
N LYS A 40 -13.09 10.07 -10.35
CA LYS A 40 -13.97 10.89 -9.51
C LYS A 40 -15.18 10.15 -8.95
N SER A 41 -15.84 9.31 -9.75
CA SER A 41 -17.02 8.56 -9.33
C SER A 41 -16.66 7.53 -8.24
N LEU A 42 -15.62 6.76 -8.47
CA LEU A 42 -15.10 5.78 -7.52
C LEU A 42 -14.73 6.43 -6.19
N ILE A 43 -13.88 7.46 -6.24
CA ILE A 43 -13.35 8.11 -5.04
C ILE A 43 -14.47 8.72 -4.19
N LYS A 44 -15.47 9.35 -4.82
CA LYS A 44 -16.65 9.86 -4.11
C LYS A 44 -17.51 8.74 -3.51
N ASN A 45 -17.64 7.61 -4.19
CA ASN A 45 -18.37 6.46 -3.68
C ASN A 45 -17.68 5.88 -2.43
N VAL A 46 -16.36 5.72 -2.48
CA VAL A 46 -15.57 5.26 -1.35
C VAL A 46 -15.65 6.25 -0.18
N GLU A 47 -15.45 7.56 -0.43
CA GLU A 47 -15.61 8.62 0.58
C GLU A 47 -16.96 8.52 1.30
N LYS A 48 -18.05 8.41 0.53
CA LYS A 48 -19.40 8.31 1.10
C LYS A 48 -19.63 7.03 1.90
N LYS A 49 -19.11 5.89 1.41
CA LYS A 49 -19.34 4.59 2.04
C LYS A 49 -18.56 4.41 3.34
N PHE A 50 -17.32 4.89 3.39
CA PHE A 50 -16.44 4.68 4.52
C PHE A 50 -16.35 5.89 5.46
N ASP A 51 -16.83 7.05 5.04
CA ASP A 51 -16.72 8.33 5.76
C ASP A 51 -15.26 8.71 6.04
N ILE A 52 -14.42 8.59 4.99
CA ILE A 52 -13.01 8.96 4.99
C ILE A 52 -12.79 10.00 3.91
N GLU A 53 -12.11 11.09 4.24
CA GLU A 53 -11.86 12.20 3.32
C GLU A 53 -11.05 11.73 2.11
N LYS A 54 -11.55 12.06 0.92
CA LYS A 54 -10.87 11.73 -0.34
C LYS A 54 -9.48 12.37 -0.44
N GLU A 55 -9.31 13.55 0.15
CA GLU A 55 -8.03 14.27 0.21
C GLU A 55 -6.98 13.46 0.98
N LEU A 56 -7.38 12.79 2.07
CA LEU A 56 -6.50 11.93 2.83
C LEU A 56 -6.08 10.71 2.01
N LEU A 57 -7.03 10.02 1.39
CA LEU A 57 -6.74 8.84 0.57
C LEU A 57 -5.83 9.20 -0.62
N LEU A 58 -6.13 10.31 -1.32
CA LEU A 58 -5.29 10.78 -2.41
C LEU A 58 -3.87 11.14 -1.94
N SER A 59 -3.75 11.78 -0.79
CA SER A 59 -2.44 12.15 -0.23
C SER A 59 -1.62 10.92 0.13
N LEU A 60 -2.23 9.93 0.78
CA LEU A 60 -1.57 8.66 1.12
C LEU A 60 -1.07 7.94 -0.15
N MET A 61 -1.93 7.75 -1.15
CA MET A 61 -1.51 7.13 -2.42
C MET A 61 -0.41 7.93 -3.11
N GLY A 62 -0.49 9.27 -3.03
CA GLY A 62 0.55 10.15 -3.54
C GLY A 62 1.90 9.96 -2.86
N ILE A 63 1.92 9.78 -1.53
CA ILE A 63 3.15 9.55 -0.75
C ILE A 63 3.70 8.16 -1.02
N GLU A 64 2.86 7.13 -0.93
CA GLU A 64 3.27 5.74 -1.02
C GLU A 64 3.78 5.34 -2.41
N THR A 65 3.01 5.65 -3.45
CA THR A 65 3.31 5.12 -4.79
C THR A 65 3.34 6.17 -5.89
N ASN A 66 3.27 7.47 -5.54
CA ASN A 66 3.14 8.55 -6.51
C ASN A 66 2.00 8.28 -7.50
N TYR A 67 0.82 7.99 -6.94
CA TYR A 67 -0.40 7.65 -7.69
C TYR A 67 -0.22 6.42 -8.59
N GLY A 68 0.28 5.34 -8.02
CA GLY A 68 0.47 4.06 -8.69
C GLY A 68 1.65 3.96 -9.66
N THR A 69 2.48 5.01 -9.78
CA THR A 69 3.64 5.00 -10.69
C THR A 69 4.79 4.14 -10.16
N TYR A 70 4.93 4.03 -8.84
CA TYR A 70 6.03 3.32 -8.17
C TYR A 70 5.47 2.34 -7.13
N VAL A 71 4.97 1.21 -7.57
CA VAL A 71 4.41 0.16 -6.69
C VAL A 71 5.45 -0.86 -6.22
N GLY A 72 6.72 -0.69 -6.62
CA GLY A 72 7.78 -1.68 -6.40
C GLY A 72 7.80 -2.76 -7.50
N LYS A 73 8.97 -3.41 -7.64
CA LYS A 73 9.21 -4.45 -8.66
C LYS A 73 9.91 -5.67 -8.08
N MET A 74 10.02 -5.77 -6.77
CA MET A 74 10.65 -6.91 -6.13
C MET A 74 9.62 -8.00 -5.89
N ASP A 75 10.03 -9.25 -6.10
CA ASP A 75 9.23 -10.41 -5.74
C ASP A 75 9.05 -10.45 -4.22
N ILE A 76 7.80 -10.38 -3.77
CA ILE A 76 7.46 -10.22 -2.36
C ILE A 76 7.75 -11.50 -1.58
N LEU A 77 7.50 -12.68 -2.15
CA LEU A 77 7.80 -13.95 -1.50
C LEU A 77 9.30 -14.09 -1.24
N SER A 78 10.13 -13.81 -2.25
CA SER A 78 11.59 -13.83 -2.09
C SER A 78 12.07 -12.78 -1.10
N SER A 79 11.45 -11.59 -1.10
CA SER A 79 11.82 -10.50 -0.19
C SER A 79 11.50 -10.88 1.26
N LEU A 80 10.29 -11.33 1.55
CA LEU A 80 9.88 -11.74 2.89
C LEU A 80 10.66 -12.97 3.37
N SER A 81 10.90 -13.96 2.50
CA SER A 81 11.74 -15.13 2.84
C SER A 81 13.16 -14.72 3.22
N THR A 82 13.76 -13.79 2.46
CA THR A 82 15.11 -13.29 2.77
C THR A 82 15.14 -12.55 4.10
N LEU A 83 14.14 -11.71 4.39
CA LEU A 83 14.06 -10.94 5.62
C LEU A 83 13.67 -11.79 6.83
N SER A 84 12.91 -12.88 6.63
CA SER A 84 12.62 -13.88 7.68
C SER A 84 13.86 -14.60 8.14
N PHE A 85 14.80 -14.83 7.24
CA PHE A 85 16.08 -15.48 7.55
C PHE A 85 17.09 -14.53 8.21
N ASP A 86 16.97 -13.23 8.00
CA ASP A 86 17.83 -12.21 8.61
C ASP A 86 17.44 -11.95 10.07
N GLU A 87 18.38 -12.13 11.02
CA GLU A 87 18.11 -12.07 12.46
C GLU A 87 17.48 -10.75 12.95
N ARG A 88 17.74 -9.64 12.27
CA ARG A 88 17.38 -8.29 12.75
C ARG A 88 15.89 -8.12 13.02
N ARG A 89 15.01 -8.64 12.15
CA ARG A 89 13.55 -8.55 12.26
C ARG A 89 12.87 -9.86 11.85
N SER A 90 13.54 -10.98 12.10
CA SER A 90 13.12 -12.30 11.65
C SER A 90 11.70 -12.64 12.05
N GLU A 91 11.34 -12.46 13.31
CA GLU A 91 10.00 -12.77 13.81
C GLU A 91 8.90 -12.01 13.07
N PHE A 92 9.08 -10.70 12.89
CA PHE A 92 8.12 -9.86 12.16
C PHE A 92 7.95 -10.34 10.72
N PHE A 93 9.04 -10.52 9.98
CA PHE A 93 8.96 -10.92 8.58
C PHE A 93 8.53 -12.37 8.38
N THR A 94 8.83 -13.26 9.33
CA THR A 94 8.30 -14.64 9.33
C THR A 94 6.78 -14.63 9.48
N ASN A 95 6.23 -13.81 10.38
CA ASN A 95 4.79 -13.66 10.53
C ASN A 95 4.13 -13.13 9.27
N GLU A 96 4.71 -12.10 8.63
CA GLU A 96 4.19 -11.54 7.38
C GLU A 96 4.24 -12.58 6.24
N LEU A 97 5.33 -13.36 6.13
CA LEU A 97 5.46 -14.43 5.15
C LEU A 97 4.41 -15.51 5.35
N LEU A 98 4.21 -15.98 6.58
CA LEU A 98 3.21 -17.01 6.88
C LEU A 98 1.77 -16.53 6.59
N ILE A 99 1.49 -15.25 6.84
CA ILE A 99 0.20 -14.64 6.49
C ILE A 99 0.04 -14.59 4.96
N LEU A 100 1.08 -14.16 4.24
CA LEU A 100 1.04 -14.11 2.78
C LEU A 100 0.80 -15.49 2.16
N LEU A 101 1.50 -16.52 2.64
CA LEU A 101 1.30 -17.89 2.17
C LEU A 101 -0.16 -18.35 2.39
N LYS A 102 -0.76 -18.02 3.53
CA LYS A 102 -2.18 -18.32 3.80
C LYS A 102 -3.13 -17.55 2.90
N LEU A 103 -2.82 -16.29 2.54
CA LEU A 103 -3.62 -15.52 1.60
C LEU A 103 -3.60 -16.12 0.19
N ILE A 104 -2.45 -16.64 -0.24
CA ILE A 104 -2.30 -17.34 -1.51
C ILE A 104 -3.05 -18.69 -1.49
N ASP A 105 -2.84 -19.49 -0.44
CA ASP A 105 -3.46 -20.81 -0.28
C ASP A 105 -5.00 -20.76 -0.26
N ASN A 106 -5.55 -19.68 0.30
CA ASN A 106 -6.99 -19.40 0.32
C ASN A 106 -7.51 -18.68 -0.93
N GLU A 107 -6.73 -18.59 -2.00
CA GLU A 107 -7.08 -17.95 -3.27
C GLU A 107 -7.58 -16.49 -3.12
N LYS A 108 -7.07 -15.79 -2.10
CA LYS A 108 -7.38 -14.37 -1.86
C LYS A 108 -6.51 -13.41 -2.65
N ILE A 109 -5.36 -13.89 -3.11
CA ILE A 109 -4.37 -13.13 -3.87
C ILE A 109 -3.69 -14.07 -4.85
N ASP A 110 -3.62 -13.67 -6.13
CA ASP A 110 -2.83 -14.39 -7.12
C ASP A 110 -1.32 -14.13 -6.88
N TYR A 111 -0.58 -15.20 -6.60
CA TYR A 111 0.88 -15.15 -6.38
C TYR A 111 1.65 -14.56 -7.57
N LYS A 112 1.12 -14.67 -8.79
CA LYS A 112 1.74 -14.12 -10.00
C LYS A 112 1.77 -12.60 -10.03
N THR A 113 0.94 -11.93 -9.21
CA THR A 113 0.85 -10.48 -9.12
C THR A 113 1.68 -9.88 -7.97
N LEU A 114 2.35 -10.72 -7.18
CA LEU A 114 3.05 -10.35 -5.94
C LEU A 114 4.41 -9.68 -6.19
N TYR A 115 4.38 -8.55 -6.86
CA TYR A 115 5.52 -7.64 -6.99
C TYR A 115 5.25 -6.34 -6.25
N GLY A 116 6.20 -5.92 -5.42
CA GLY A 116 6.04 -4.76 -4.56
C GLY A 116 7.35 -4.21 -4.03
N SER A 117 7.35 -3.72 -2.79
CA SER A 117 8.53 -3.19 -2.14
C SER A 117 9.51 -4.31 -1.71
N TRP A 118 10.73 -3.91 -1.40
CA TRP A 118 11.75 -4.81 -0.84
C TRP A 118 11.36 -5.38 0.54
N ALA A 119 10.46 -4.71 1.25
CA ALA A 119 9.99 -5.10 2.58
C ALA A 119 8.69 -5.92 2.56
N GLY A 120 8.16 -6.27 1.38
CA GLY A 120 6.96 -7.09 1.27
C GLY A 120 5.64 -6.32 1.21
N ALA A 121 5.68 -4.98 1.17
CA ALA A 121 4.49 -4.17 0.96
C ALA A 121 4.11 -4.10 -0.51
N PHE A 122 2.80 -4.11 -0.83
CA PHE A 122 2.38 -4.03 -2.22
C PHE A 122 1.07 -3.24 -2.44
N GLY A 123 0.75 -2.98 -3.72
CA GLY A 123 -0.41 -2.22 -4.12
C GLY A 123 -0.23 -0.71 -4.00
N PHE A 124 -1.28 0.04 -4.32
CA PHE A 124 -1.23 1.51 -4.37
C PHE A 124 -1.01 2.17 -3.02
N PHE A 125 -1.39 1.52 -1.93
CA PHE A 125 -1.23 1.99 -0.55
C PHE A 125 -0.17 1.21 0.25
N GLN A 126 0.66 0.41 -0.41
CA GLN A 126 1.79 -0.33 0.17
C GLN A 126 1.41 -1.12 1.44
N PHE A 127 0.37 -1.95 1.31
CA PHE A 127 -0.09 -2.80 2.40
C PHE A 127 0.83 -4.00 2.64
N MET A 128 1.13 -4.25 3.90
CA MET A 128 1.75 -5.51 4.34
C MET A 128 0.74 -6.65 4.32
N PRO A 129 1.16 -7.91 4.21
CA PRO A 129 0.26 -9.07 4.21
C PRO A 129 -0.71 -9.10 5.40
N SER A 130 -0.26 -8.73 6.59
CA SER A 130 -1.13 -8.62 7.77
C SER A 130 -2.21 -7.56 7.60
N THR A 131 -1.89 -6.42 7.00
CA THR A 131 -2.85 -5.36 6.71
C THR A 131 -3.89 -5.84 5.69
N ILE A 132 -3.46 -6.56 4.66
CA ILE A 132 -4.34 -7.14 3.66
C ILE A 132 -5.32 -8.10 4.30
N LYS A 133 -4.82 -9.05 5.08
CA LYS A 133 -5.64 -10.04 5.78
C LYS A 133 -6.79 -9.43 6.59
N HIS A 134 -6.55 -8.29 7.24
CA HIS A 134 -7.51 -7.70 8.17
C HIS A 134 -8.40 -6.63 7.54
N TYR A 135 -7.93 -5.98 6.47
CA TYR A 135 -8.56 -4.75 5.99
C TYR A 135 -8.84 -4.70 4.49
N ALA A 136 -8.22 -5.56 3.68
CA ALA A 136 -8.47 -5.55 2.25
C ALA A 136 -9.89 -6.03 1.91
N ILE A 137 -10.45 -5.48 0.85
CA ILE A 137 -11.82 -5.70 0.42
C ILE A 137 -11.83 -5.87 -1.09
N ASP A 138 -12.50 -6.90 -1.57
CA ASP A 138 -13.00 -7.01 -2.94
C ASP A 138 -14.20 -6.06 -3.08
N PHE A 139 -13.96 -4.87 -3.60
CA PHE A 139 -14.96 -3.81 -3.67
C PHE A 139 -15.78 -3.86 -4.95
N ASN A 140 -15.15 -4.24 -6.06
CA ASN A 140 -15.78 -4.43 -7.36
C ASN A 140 -16.54 -5.76 -7.45
N LYS A 141 -16.33 -6.70 -6.51
CA LYS A 141 -16.99 -8.01 -6.37
C LYS A 141 -16.65 -8.98 -7.51
N ASP A 142 -15.44 -8.91 -8.03
CA ASP A 142 -14.93 -9.82 -9.04
C ASP A 142 -14.36 -11.13 -8.46
N LYS A 143 -14.32 -11.25 -7.12
CA LYS A 143 -13.79 -12.35 -6.28
C LYS A 143 -12.27 -12.37 -6.14
N ASP A 144 -11.58 -11.36 -6.63
CA ASP A 144 -10.15 -11.14 -6.40
C ASP A 144 -9.93 -9.88 -5.58
N ILE A 145 -8.87 -9.83 -4.79
CA ILE A 145 -8.45 -8.62 -4.07
C ILE A 145 -7.21 -8.06 -4.76
N ASN A 146 -7.42 -7.16 -5.69
CA ASN A 146 -6.34 -6.54 -6.45
C ASN A 146 -5.99 -5.14 -5.95
N LEU A 147 -5.00 -5.02 -5.09
CA LEU A 147 -4.55 -3.73 -4.56
C LEU A 147 -3.79 -2.84 -5.57
N LYS A 148 -3.67 -3.27 -6.83
CA LYS A 148 -3.24 -2.46 -7.98
C LYS A 148 -4.41 -2.02 -8.84
N ASP A 149 -5.63 -2.46 -8.52
CA ASP A 149 -6.87 -1.92 -9.05
C ASP A 149 -7.34 -0.74 -8.16
N PRO A 150 -7.76 0.41 -8.74
CA PRO A 150 -8.21 1.55 -7.96
C PRO A 150 -9.40 1.25 -7.04
N GLU A 151 -10.35 0.40 -7.46
CA GLU A 151 -11.57 0.13 -6.69
C GLU A 151 -11.26 -0.57 -5.38
N ASP A 152 -10.52 -1.67 -5.45
CA ASP A 152 -10.13 -2.43 -4.26
C ASP A 152 -9.11 -1.67 -3.40
N ALA A 153 -8.14 -1.03 -4.04
CA ALA A 153 -7.09 -0.30 -3.33
C ALA A 153 -7.66 0.84 -2.49
N TYR A 154 -8.52 1.70 -3.07
CA TYR A 154 -9.14 2.81 -2.35
C TYR A 154 -10.10 2.35 -1.26
N ALA A 155 -10.94 1.35 -1.56
CA ALA A 155 -11.87 0.81 -0.58
C ALA A 155 -11.14 0.13 0.58
N SER A 156 -10.08 -0.61 0.31
CA SER A 156 -9.24 -1.24 1.35
C SER A 156 -8.55 -0.20 2.23
N ALA A 157 -7.99 0.85 1.64
CA ALA A 157 -7.37 1.94 2.40
C ALA A 157 -8.37 2.69 3.28
N ALA A 158 -9.55 2.99 2.76
CA ALA A 158 -10.62 3.62 3.53
C ALA A 158 -11.13 2.71 4.66
N ASN A 159 -11.30 1.40 4.41
CA ASN A 159 -11.67 0.43 5.42
C ASN A 159 -10.61 0.32 6.53
N TYR A 160 -9.32 0.30 6.15
CA TYR A 160 -8.21 0.30 7.10
C TYR A 160 -8.30 1.52 8.03
N LEU A 161 -8.35 2.74 7.48
CA LEU A 161 -8.43 3.97 8.26
C LEU A 161 -9.63 4.00 9.19
N LYS A 162 -10.81 3.61 8.69
CA LYS A 162 -12.04 3.54 9.51
C LYS A 162 -11.89 2.56 10.67
N LYS A 163 -11.34 1.37 10.42
CA LYS A 163 -11.21 0.33 11.45
C LYS A 163 -10.15 0.63 12.49
N ILE A 164 -9.10 1.37 12.16
CA ILE A 164 -8.11 1.83 13.14
C ILE A 164 -8.57 3.08 13.92
N GLY A 165 -9.78 3.59 13.63
CA GLY A 165 -10.41 4.66 14.42
C GLY A 165 -10.28 6.06 13.84
N TRP A 166 -9.86 6.22 12.57
CA TRP A 166 -9.90 7.52 11.92
C TRP A 166 -11.32 8.09 11.91
N LYS A 167 -11.44 9.34 12.29
CA LYS A 167 -12.71 10.09 12.26
C LYS A 167 -12.51 11.34 11.41
N LYS A 168 -13.48 11.59 10.56
CA LYS A 168 -13.55 12.82 9.79
C LYS A 168 -13.75 14.00 10.73
N ASN A 169 -12.97 15.08 10.52
CA ASN A 169 -13.12 16.35 11.24
C ASN A 169 -14.22 17.19 10.65
#